data_dc0cb2dda88890180f935ba4f821281b
#
_entry.id   dc0cb2dda88890180f935ba4f821281b
#
_cell.length_a   1.000
_cell.length_b   1.000
_cell.length_c   1.000
_cell.angle_alpha   90.00
_cell.angle_beta   90.00
_cell.angle_gamma   90.00
#
_symmetry.space_group_name_H-M   'P 1'
#
loop_
_entity.id
_entity.type
_entity.pdbx_description
1 polymer ?
#
loop_
_entity_poly.entity_id
_entity_poly.type
_entity_poly.pdbx_seq_one_letter_code
_entity_poly.pdbx_strand_id
1 'polypeptide(L)'
;MAKTKTKFVCQNCGYTTAKWMGRCPECGTWDSLAEELETPASGPQQSFLMPKEAPKPKTLDKVMLTEVERLKTGINEFDRVLGGGLVPGSLVLLGGDPGIGKSTMLLDAGIRFSAGGIKVLYVSGEESEAQTAMRARRLGKPGTALLVMTATDLDAVLLQAKEVQPQILVIDSIQTMYNPELQTAAGSVGQVRECTAKLLRFAKATGIAVIIIGHVTKDGNIAGPRLLEHMVDVVLQFEGDRSYSFRVLRALKNRFGSTSESGIFSMETGGLKEVANPAGLFLENRAENSPGSVVCACMEGNRPIMVEVQALVAKTPYGMPRRTAVGFDYNRVNMLLAILERRLGMDFGNFDAYLNVVGGMKITEPSADLAAAAALVSSYRNKPVPHGVLAVGEVGLTGEIRRVSGTERRIRDAANLGFTKFVVPKGRLNMEQKTSXXXRLALFRRRRLKKR
;
A
#
# COMPACT_ATOMS: atom_id res chain seq x y z
N MET A 1 -51.64 9.36 -1.62
CA MET A 1 -50.24 9.84 -1.69
C MET A 1 -49.43 9.10 -0.63
N ALA A 2 -48.48 8.24 -1.04
CA ALA A 2 -47.62 7.52 -0.12
C ALA A 2 -46.69 8.51 0.56
N LYS A 3 -46.69 8.56 1.89
CA LYS A 3 -45.77 9.38 2.66
C LYS A 3 -44.33 8.88 2.42
N THR A 4 -43.55 9.71 1.76
CA THR A 4 -42.10 9.46 1.59
C THR A 4 -41.45 9.48 2.98
N LYS A 5 -40.90 8.36 3.42
CA LYS A 5 -40.12 8.29 4.65
C LYS A 5 -38.67 8.69 4.36
N THR A 6 -38.12 9.52 5.19
CA THR A 6 -36.71 9.89 5.12
C THR A 6 -35.92 9.14 6.20
N LYS A 7 -34.68 8.81 5.90
CA LYS A 7 -33.71 8.25 6.82
C LYS A 7 -32.42 9.06 6.75
N PHE A 8 -31.64 9.03 7.79
CA PHE A 8 -30.33 9.70 7.85
C PHE A 8 -29.24 8.64 7.74
N VAL A 9 -28.30 8.84 6.83
CA VAL A 9 -27.22 7.91 6.56
C VAL A 9 -25.88 8.60 6.82
N CYS A 10 -25.05 7.99 7.64
CA CYS A 10 -23.71 8.50 7.91
C CYS A 10 -22.84 8.39 6.64
N GLN A 11 -22.31 9.51 6.17
CA GLN A 11 -21.48 9.54 4.96
C GLN A 11 -20.07 8.99 5.19
N ASN A 12 -19.72 8.66 6.45
CA ASN A 12 -18.43 8.05 6.78
C ASN A 12 -18.50 6.53 6.93
N CYS A 13 -19.51 6.00 7.63
CA CYS A 13 -19.57 4.56 7.93
C CYS A 13 -20.83 3.85 7.40
N GLY A 14 -21.80 4.59 6.83
CA GLY A 14 -23.03 4.01 6.32
C GLY A 14 -24.09 3.68 7.39
N TYR A 15 -23.87 4.04 8.66
CA TYR A 15 -24.87 3.86 9.72
C TYR A 15 -26.16 4.58 9.35
N THR A 16 -27.31 3.92 9.56
CA THR A 16 -28.61 4.48 9.22
C THR A 16 -29.48 4.70 10.47
N THR A 17 -30.16 5.82 10.51
CA THR A 17 -31.07 6.16 11.60
C THR A 17 -32.29 6.92 11.07
N ALA A 18 -33.41 6.86 11.79
CA ALA A 18 -34.63 7.57 11.44
C ALA A 18 -34.59 9.07 11.84
N LYS A 19 -33.64 9.49 12.66
CA LYS A 19 -33.53 10.86 13.17
C LYS A 19 -32.12 11.39 12.96
N TRP A 20 -32.03 12.67 12.62
CA TRP A 20 -30.72 13.33 12.51
C TRP A 20 -30.08 13.44 13.91
N MET A 21 -28.78 13.20 13.95
CA MET A 21 -27.92 13.33 15.16
C MET A 21 -26.64 14.06 14.76
N GLY A 22 -26.17 14.97 15.60
CA GLY A 22 -24.94 15.74 15.33
C GLY A 22 -23.69 14.87 15.26
N ARG A 23 -23.71 13.70 15.91
CA ARG A 23 -22.58 12.76 15.92
C ARG A 23 -23.07 11.35 15.62
N CYS A 24 -22.38 10.67 14.72
CA CYS A 24 -22.70 9.28 14.39
C CYS A 24 -22.36 8.35 15.58
N PRO A 25 -23.32 7.56 16.07
CA PRO A 25 -23.06 6.67 17.22
C PRO A 25 -22.12 5.50 16.88
N GLU A 26 -22.01 5.13 15.61
CA GLU A 26 -21.18 4.00 15.20
C GLU A 26 -19.70 4.39 15.03
N CYS A 27 -19.43 5.44 14.26
CA CYS A 27 -18.05 5.85 13.97
C CYS A 27 -17.57 7.10 14.71
N GLY A 28 -18.45 7.76 15.45
CA GLY A 28 -18.12 8.95 16.25
C GLY A 28 -17.90 10.24 15.46
N THR A 29 -18.03 10.23 14.15
CA THR A 29 -17.80 11.41 13.29
C THR A 29 -18.93 12.42 13.47
N TRP A 30 -18.57 13.70 13.64
CA TRP A 30 -19.51 14.80 13.75
C TRP A 30 -20.02 15.23 12.38
N ASP A 31 -21.27 15.67 12.34
CA ASP A 31 -21.93 16.27 11.17
C ASP A 31 -21.86 15.42 9.89
N SER A 32 -21.92 14.11 10.07
CA SER A 32 -21.74 13.11 9.00
C SER A 32 -23.06 12.47 8.51
N LEU A 33 -24.20 12.80 9.14
CA LEU A 33 -25.50 12.22 8.81
C LEU A 33 -26.23 13.07 7.76
N ALA A 34 -26.33 12.52 6.53
CA ALA A 34 -27.07 13.14 5.43
C ALA A 34 -28.47 12.53 5.31
N GLU A 35 -29.45 13.36 5.00
CA GLU A 35 -30.83 12.92 4.77
C GLU A 35 -30.94 12.19 3.41
N GLU A 36 -31.49 10.99 3.43
CA GLU A 36 -31.78 10.20 2.23
C GLU A 36 -33.24 9.75 2.23
N LEU A 37 -33.87 9.76 1.06
CA LEU A 37 -35.24 9.29 0.90
C LEU A 37 -35.29 7.75 0.97
N GLU A 38 -36.18 7.23 1.80
CA GLU A 38 -36.42 5.80 1.88
C GLU A 38 -37.31 5.37 0.71
N THR A 39 -36.71 4.81 -0.32
CA THR A 39 -37.48 4.20 -1.41
C THR A 39 -38.20 2.96 -0.85
N PRO A 40 -39.50 2.82 -1.06
CA PRO A 40 -40.18 1.57 -0.75
C PRO A 40 -39.49 0.44 -1.51
N ALA A 41 -39.26 -0.64 -0.85
CA ALA A 41 -38.73 -1.84 -1.52
C ALA A 41 -39.67 -2.18 -2.67
N SER A 42 -39.26 -1.86 -3.89
CA SER A 42 -39.93 -2.36 -5.07
C SER A 42 -39.98 -3.88 -4.94
N GLY A 43 -41.12 -4.48 -5.18
CA GLY A 43 -41.32 -5.93 -5.08
C GLY A 43 -40.27 -6.71 -5.84
N PRO A 44 -40.22 -8.04 -5.76
CA PRO A 44 -39.11 -8.82 -6.27
C PRO A 44 -38.81 -8.50 -7.72
N GLN A 45 -37.92 -7.54 -7.93
CA GLN A 45 -37.40 -7.27 -9.25
C GLN A 45 -36.68 -8.53 -9.72
N GLN A 46 -37.10 -9.01 -10.88
CA GLN A 46 -36.40 -10.08 -11.56
C GLN A 46 -34.97 -9.58 -11.82
N SER A 47 -34.09 -9.88 -10.89
CA SER A 47 -32.67 -9.64 -11.09
C SER A 47 -32.23 -10.45 -12.32
N PHE A 48 -31.83 -9.77 -13.37
CA PHE A 48 -31.27 -10.39 -14.58
C PHE A 48 -30.08 -11.32 -14.29
N LEU A 49 -29.62 -11.34 -13.06
CA LEU A 49 -28.45 -12.09 -12.60
C LEU A 49 -28.82 -13.29 -11.71
N MET A 50 -30.10 -13.55 -11.44
CA MET A 50 -30.48 -14.72 -10.66
C MET A 50 -30.39 -16.00 -11.49
N PRO A 51 -29.75 -17.06 -10.98
CA PRO A 51 -29.83 -18.37 -11.61
C PRO A 51 -31.29 -18.81 -11.71
N LYS A 52 -31.67 -19.41 -12.82
CA LYS A 52 -33.04 -19.94 -13.03
C LYS A 52 -33.39 -21.05 -12.02
N GLU A 53 -32.40 -21.67 -11.42
CA GLU A 53 -32.58 -22.72 -10.39
C GLU A 53 -31.74 -22.38 -9.16
N ALA A 54 -32.24 -22.70 -7.97
CA ALA A 54 -31.49 -22.53 -6.73
C ALA A 54 -30.24 -23.43 -6.76
N PRO A 55 -29.08 -22.87 -6.38
CA PRO A 55 -27.82 -23.65 -6.38
C PRO A 55 -27.93 -24.84 -5.42
N LYS A 56 -27.64 -26.07 -5.91
CA LYS A 56 -27.61 -27.26 -5.11
C LYS A 56 -26.27 -27.38 -4.38
N PRO A 57 -26.28 -27.78 -3.09
CA PRO A 57 -25.02 -27.97 -2.37
C PRO A 57 -24.24 -29.15 -2.98
N LYS A 58 -22.91 -28.99 -3.04
CA LYS A 58 -21.97 -30.00 -3.53
C LYS A 58 -20.96 -30.29 -2.44
N THR A 59 -20.55 -31.55 -2.32
CA THR A 59 -19.46 -31.93 -1.41
C THR A 59 -18.14 -31.35 -1.95
N LEU A 60 -17.25 -30.97 -1.06
CA LEU A 60 -16.01 -30.29 -1.41
C LEU A 60 -15.12 -31.12 -2.36
N ASP A 61 -15.10 -32.45 -2.19
CA ASP A 61 -14.37 -33.37 -3.08
C ASP A 61 -14.91 -33.38 -4.52
N LYS A 62 -16.20 -33.05 -4.69
CA LYS A 62 -16.83 -32.96 -6.01
C LYS A 62 -16.69 -31.59 -6.67
N VAL A 63 -16.19 -30.61 -5.91
CA VAL A 63 -15.81 -29.32 -6.48
C VAL A 63 -14.44 -29.52 -7.11
N MET A 64 -14.41 -29.72 -8.43
CA MET A 64 -13.14 -29.84 -9.14
C MET A 64 -12.30 -28.58 -8.87
N LEU A 65 -11.18 -28.78 -8.20
CA LEU A 65 -10.13 -27.78 -8.07
C LEU A 65 -9.39 -27.70 -9.43
N THR A 66 -10.06 -27.20 -10.44
CA THR A 66 -9.34 -26.70 -11.60
C THR A 66 -8.46 -25.58 -11.05
N GLU A 67 -7.14 -25.74 -11.17
CA GLU A 67 -6.24 -24.63 -10.93
C GLU A 67 -6.75 -23.46 -11.77
N VAL A 68 -7.31 -22.46 -11.10
CA VAL A 68 -7.87 -21.31 -11.79
C VAL A 68 -6.69 -20.55 -12.40
N GLU A 69 -6.55 -20.65 -13.72
CA GLU A 69 -5.48 -19.96 -14.43
C GLU A 69 -5.62 -18.45 -14.21
N ARG A 70 -4.63 -17.88 -13.54
CA ARG A 70 -4.62 -16.46 -13.23
C ARG A 70 -4.26 -15.64 -14.46
N LEU A 71 -4.93 -14.52 -14.65
CA LEU A 71 -4.62 -13.58 -15.73
C LEU A 71 -3.43 -12.74 -15.27
N LYS A 72 -2.26 -12.97 -15.87
CA LYS A 72 -1.04 -12.23 -15.55
C LYS A 72 -1.06 -10.86 -16.23
N THR A 73 -0.81 -9.81 -15.46
CA THR A 73 -0.80 -8.43 -15.98
C THR A 73 0.43 -8.15 -16.85
N GLY A 74 1.49 -8.95 -16.69
CA GLY A 74 2.78 -8.67 -17.31
C GLY A 74 3.58 -7.58 -16.59
N ILE A 75 3.10 -7.17 -15.40
CA ILE A 75 3.79 -6.27 -14.48
C ILE A 75 4.09 -7.11 -13.24
N ASN A 76 5.34 -7.57 -13.10
CA ASN A 76 5.70 -8.55 -12.06
C ASN A 76 5.40 -8.07 -10.64
N GLU A 77 5.66 -6.79 -10.38
CA GLU A 77 5.39 -6.19 -9.06
C GLU A 77 3.89 -6.13 -8.78
N PHE A 78 3.06 -5.92 -9.78
CA PHE A 78 1.60 -5.95 -9.64
C PHE A 78 1.10 -7.40 -9.46
N ASP A 79 1.56 -8.32 -10.30
CA ASP A 79 1.19 -9.74 -10.22
C ASP A 79 1.59 -10.34 -8.85
N ARG A 80 2.75 -9.95 -8.32
CA ARG A 80 3.20 -10.36 -6.98
C ARG A 80 2.18 -9.98 -5.90
N VAL A 81 1.73 -8.73 -5.90
CA VAL A 81 0.79 -8.23 -4.88
C VAL A 81 -0.59 -8.89 -5.04
N LEU A 82 -0.97 -9.21 -6.28
CA LEU A 82 -2.20 -9.97 -6.57
C LEU A 82 -2.10 -11.44 -6.14
N GLY A 83 -0.89 -11.93 -5.86
CA GLY A 83 -0.66 -13.34 -5.51
C GLY A 83 -0.41 -14.22 -6.73
N GLY A 84 0.06 -13.63 -7.84
CA GLY A 84 0.40 -14.31 -9.08
C GLY A 84 -0.47 -13.94 -10.27
N GLY A 85 -1.34 -12.94 -10.13
CA GLY A 85 -2.22 -12.43 -11.19
C GLY A 85 -3.68 -12.35 -10.77
N LEU A 86 -4.52 -11.83 -11.65
CA LEU A 86 -5.96 -11.67 -11.41
C LEU A 86 -6.68 -13.03 -11.49
N VAL A 87 -7.55 -13.25 -10.51
CA VAL A 87 -8.41 -14.46 -10.50
C VAL A 87 -9.71 -14.16 -11.26
N PRO A 88 -10.08 -14.98 -12.26
CA PRO A 88 -11.37 -14.81 -12.94
C PRO A 88 -12.55 -14.78 -11.95
N GLY A 89 -13.51 -13.90 -12.17
CA GLY A 89 -14.66 -13.75 -11.29
C GLY A 89 -14.36 -13.03 -9.96
N SER A 90 -13.15 -12.47 -9.81
CA SER A 90 -12.80 -11.69 -8.61
C SER A 90 -13.18 -10.22 -8.76
N LEU A 91 -13.40 -9.56 -7.63
CA LEU A 91 -13.55 -8.11 -7.55
C LEU A 91 -12.37 -7.53 -6.74
N VAL A 92 -11.55 -6.72 -7.41
CA VAL A 92 -10.35 -6.07 -6.86
C VAL A 92 -10.61 -4.58 -6.70
N LEU A 93 -10.36 -4.02 -5.53
CA LEU A 93 -10.37 -2.58 -5.26
C LEU A 93 -8.94 -2.05 -5.25
N LEU A 94 -8.64 -1.07 -6.08
CA LEU A 94 -7.37 -0.34 -6.08
C LEU A 94 -7.60 1.05 -5.48
N GLY A 95 -7.18 1.24 -4.23
CA GLY A 95 -7.26 2.50 -3.49
C GLY A 95 -5.97 3.31 -3.54
N GLY A 96 -6.05 4.58 -3.16
CA GLY A 96 -4.89 5.47 -3.06
C GLY A 96 -5.26 6.92 -3.34
N ASP A 97 -4.35 7.83 -3.02
CA ASP A 97 -4.55 9.28 -3.19
C ASP A 97 -4.80 9.66 -4.65
N PRO A 98 -5.57 10.74 -4.90
CA PRO A 98 -5.70 11.29 -6.24
C PRO A 98 -4.33 11.66 -6.83
N GLY A 99 -4.09 11.26 -8.09
CA GLY A 99 -2.84 11.55 -8.78
C GLY A 99 -1.67 10.63 -8.44
N ILE A 100 -1.86 9.59 -7.61
CA ILE A 100 -0.78 8.66 -7.23
C ILE A 100 -0.35 7.73 -8.40
N GLY A 101 -1.20 7.55 -9.42
CA GLY A 101 -0.91 6.70 -10.58
C GLY A 101 -1.84 5.52 -10.79
N LYS A 102 -2.96 5.40 -10.07
CA LYS A 102 -3.90 4.27 -10.16
C LYS A 102 -4.39 4.01 -11.59
N SER A 103 -4.96 5.05 -12.21
CA SER A 103 -5.48 4.98 -13.59
C SER A 103 -4.37 4.66 -14.60
N THR A 104 -3.19 5.22 -14.38
CA THR A 104 -2.01 4.97 -15.23
C THR A 104 -1.60 3.49 -15.16
N MET A 105 -1.54 2.93 -13.95
CA MET A 105 -1.20 1.50 -13.74
C MET A 105 -2.22 0.58 -14.42
N LEU A 106 -3.52 0.83 -14.21
CA LEU A 106 -4.54 -0.04 -14.80
C LEU A 106 -4.63 0.08 -16.31
N LEU A 107 -4.36 1.27 -16.85
CA LEU A 107 -4.31 1.46 -18.30
C LEU A 107 -3.09 0.75 -18.92
N ASP A 108 -1.91 0.82 -18.26
CA ASP A 108 -0.71 0.05 -18.69
C ASP A 108 -0.98 -1.46 -18.62
N ALA A 109 -1.57 -1.93 -17.51
CA ALA A 109 -1.97 -3.33 -17.38
C ALA A 109 -2.96 -3.74 -18.50
N GLY A 110 -3.94 -2.89 -18.81
CA GLY A 110 -4.89 -3.10 -19.89
C GLY A 110 -4.21 -3.24 -21.28
N ILE A 111 -3.20 -2.39 -21.53
CA ILE A 111 -2.40 -2.45 -22.75
C ILE A 111 -1.66 -3.79 -22.84
N ARG A 112 -1.00 -4.21 -21.76
CA ARG A 112 -0.25 -5.48 -21.71
C ARG A 112 -1.17 -6.70 -21.84
N PHE A 113 -2.31 -6.71 -21.14
CA PHE A 113 -3.33 -7.74 -21.28
C PHE A 113 -3.79 -7.88 -22.74
N SER A 114 -4.10 -6.74 -23.39
CA SER A 114 -4.57 -6.76 -24.77
C SER A 114 -3.49 -7.22 -25.75
N ALA A 115 -2.23 -6.92 -25.49
CA ALA A 115 -1.10 -7.44 -26.27
C ALA A 115 -0.97 -8.97 -26.14
N GLY A 116 -1.36 -9.52 -24.99
CA GLY A 116 -1.43 -10.96 -24.73
C GLY A 116 -2.74 -11.62 -25.21
N GLY A 117 -3.60 -10.88 -25.92
CA GLY A 117 -4.87 -11.40 -26.45
C GLY A 117 -6.03 -11.44 -25.43
N ILE A 118 -5.83 -10.91 -24.23
CA ILE A 118 -6.86 -10.85 -23.20
C ILE A 118 -7.74 -9.62 -23.45
N LYS A 119 -9.04 -9.83 -23.62
CA LYS A 119 -9.99 -8.75 -23.89
C LYS A 119 -10.28 -7.97 -22.60
N VAL A 120 -10.04 -6.66 -22.65
CA VAL A 120 -10.25 -5.72 -21.53
C VAL A 120 -11.28 -4.68 -21.94
N LEU A 121 -12.26 -4.43 -21.08
CA LEU A 121 -13.16 -3.29 -21.18
C LEU A 121 -12.79 -2.28 -20.08
N TYR A 122 -12.27 -1.12 -20.49
CA TYR A 122 -11.90 -0.02 -19.60
C TYR A 122 -13.00 1.03 -19.64
N VAL A 123 -13.68 1.22 -18.51
CA VAL A 123 -14.76 2.19 -18.37
C VAL A 123 -14.26 3.39 -17.57
N SER A 124 -14.27 4.55 -18.20
CA SER A 124 -13.95 5.82 -17.56
C SER A 124 -15.22 6.58 -17.22
N GLY A 125 -15.37 6.98 -15.97
CA GLY A 125 -16.45 7.87 -15.53
C GLY A 125 -16.02 9.33 -15.38
N GLU A 126 -14.72 9.62 -15.60
CA GLU A 126 -14.15 10.97 -15.40
C GLU A 126 -13.56 11.55 -16.67
N GLU A 127 -12.95 10.72 -17.51
CA GLU A 127 -12.27 11.14 -18.74
C GLU A 127 -13.03 10.69 -19.97
N SER A 128 -13.00 11.51 -21.02
CA SER A 128 -13.50 11.13 -22.32
C SER A 128 -12.63 10.03 -22.96
N GLU A 129 -13.18 9.34 -23.94
CA GLU A 129 -12.45 8.31 -24.72
C GLU A 129 -11.18 8.89 -25.34
N ALA A 130 -11.25 10.13 -25.85
CA ALA A 130 -10.09 10.81 -26.44
C ALA A 130 -8.97 11.06 -25.41
N GLN A 131 -9.33 11.49 -24.19
CA GLN A 131 -8.36 11.71 -23.11
C GLN A 131 -7.70 10.40 -22.67
N THR A 132 -8.52 9.36 -22.50
CA THR A 132 -8.02 8.01 -22.16
C THR A 132 -7.09 7.48 -23.26
N ALA A 133 -7.46 7.66 -24.53
CA ALA A 133 -6.66 7.25 -25.68
C ALA A 133 -5.32 8.01 -25.76
N MET A 134 -5.33 9.33 -25.48
CA MET A 134 -4.09 10.11 -25.40
C MET A 134 -3.16 9.61 -24.29
N ARG A 135 -3.71 9.25 -23.15
CA ARG A 135 -2.94 8.67 -22.03
C ARG A 135 -2.37 7.30 -22.44
N ALA A 136 -3.19 6.43 -23.04
CA ALA A 136 -2.77 5.09 -23.48
C ALA A 136 -1.58 5.16 -24.45
N ARG A 137 -1.61 6.10 -25.41
CA ARG A 137 -0.51 6.28 -26.40
C ARG A 137 0.83 6.63 -25.77
N ARG A 138 0.83 7.31 -24.61
CA ARG A 138 2.08 7.62 -23.88
C ARG A 138 2.66 6.39 -23.19
N LEU A 139 1.79 5.43 -22.82
CA LEU A 139 2.21 4.20 -22.12
C LEU A 139 2.68 3.12 -23.06
N GLY A 140 2.12 3.07 -24.29
CA GLY A 140 2.46 2.06 -25.27
C GLY A 140 1.47 2.01 -26.41
N LYS A 141 1.59 0.98 -27.24
CA LYS A 141 0.62 0.72 -28.32
C LYS A 141 -0.49 -0.19 -27.76
N PRO A 142 -1.72 0.31 -27.61
CA PRO A 142 -2.83 -0.56 -27.20
C PRO A 142 -3.14 -1.58 -28.31
N GLY A 143 -3.37 -2.81 -27.90
CA GLY A 143 -3.88 -3.84 -28.79
C GLY A 143 -5.37 -3.65 -29.10
N THR A 144 -5.87 -4.34 -30.10
CA THR A 144 -7.30 -4.27 -30.49
C THR A 144 -8.25 -4.88 -29.46
N ALA A 145 -7.70 -5.63 -28.49
CA ALA A 145 -8.48 -6.26 -27.43
C ALA A 145 -8.70 -5.32 -26.21
N LEU A 146 -8.12 -4.10 -26.22
CA LEU A 146 -8.41 -3.06 -25.21
C LEU A 146 -9.51 -2.15 -25.73
N LEU A 147 -10.70 -2.29 -25.14
CA LEU A 147 -11.88 -1.49 -25.47
C LEU A 147 -12.06 -0.42 -24.40
N VAL A 148 -12.41 0.79 -24.83
CA VAL A 148 -12.61 1.94 -23.91
C VAL A 148 -14.07 2.42 -24.09
N MET A 149 -14.69 2.76 -22.96
CA MET A 149 -16.05 3.28 -22.91
C MET A 149 -16.12 4.41 -21.88
N THR A 150 -16.79 5.50 -22.20
CA THR A 150 -17.12 6.57 -21.24
C THR A 150 -18.58 6.39 -20.80
N ALA A 151 -18.78 6.08 -19.52
CA ALA A 151 -20.11 5.87 -18.95
C ALA A 151 -20.09 5.99 -17.43
N THR A 152 -21.19 6.48 -16.87
CA THR A 152 -21.41 6.56 -15.43
C THR A 152 -22.59 5.70 -14.98
N ASP A 153 -23.50 5.36 -15.87
CA ASP A 153 -24.63 4.47 -15.61
C ASP A 153 -24.13 3.02 -15.54
N LEU A 154 -24.19 2.43 -14.36
CA LEU A 154 -23.68 1.07 -14.14
C LEU A 154 -24.49 0.02 -14.92
N ASP A 155 -25.78 0.17 -15.08
CA ASP A 155 -26.59 -0.83 -15.80
C ASP A 155 -26.22 -0.83 -17.30
N ALA A 156 -25.96 0.32 -17.88
CA ALA A 156 -25.46 0.44 -19.26
C ALA A 156 -24.08 -0.23 -19.40
N VAL A 157 -23.18 -0.03 -18.42
CA VAL A 157 -21.85 -0.67 -18.39
C VAL A 157 -21.98 -2.19 -18.34
N LEU A 158 -22.83 -2.72 -17.45
CA LEU A 158 -23.00 -4.17 -17.29
C LEU A 158 -23.63 -4.81 -18.52
N LEU A 159 -24.53 -4.09 -19.20
CA LEU A 159 -25.13 -4.54 -20.47
C LEU A 159 -24.05 -4.68 -21.54
N GLN A 160 -23.21 -3.65 -21.72
CA GLN A 160 -22.11 -3.67 -22.69
C GLN A 160 -21.07 -4.74 -22.34
N ALA A 161 -20.77 -4.92 -21.06
CA ALA A 161 -19.85 -5.98 -20.62
C ALA A 161 -20.39 -7.39 -20.96
N LYS A 162 -21.69 -7.60 -20.87
CA LYS A 162 -22.31 -8.89 -21.28
C LYS A 162 -22.23 -9.11 -22.79
N GLU A 163 -22.39 -8.05 -23.57
CA GLU A 163 -22.37 -8.09 -25.03
C GLU A 163 -20.95 -8.34 -25.55
N VAL A 164 -20.00 -7.58 -25.02
CA VAL A 164 -18.58 -7.63 -25.39
C VAL A 164 -17.87 -8.89 -24.86
N GLN A 165 -18.30 -9.39 -23.70
CA GLN A 165 -17.69 -10.52 -23.00
C GLN A 165 -16.17 -10.35 -22.79
N PRO A 166 -15.73 -9.28 -22.09
CA PRO A 166 -14.33 -9.13 -21.78
C PRO A 166 -13.92 -10.13 -20.71
N GLN A 167 -12.62 -10.45 -20.61
CA GLN A 167 -12.09 -11.24 -19.50
C GLN A 167 -11.84 -10.35 -18.27
N ILE A 168 -11.61 -9.06 -18.50
CA ILE A 168 -11.35 -8.06 -17.45
C ILE A 168 -12.21 -6.81 -17.71
N LEU A 169 -12.89 -6.36 -16.64
CA LEU A 169 -13.62 -5.09 -16.61
C LEU A 169 -12.94 -4.14 -15.63
N VAL A 170 -12.53 -2.96 -16.09
CA VAL A 170 -11.95 -1.91 -15.25
C VAL A 170 -12.93 -0.76 -15.11
N ILE A 171 -13.19 -0.29 -13.89
CA ILE A 171 -14.05 0.87 -13.57
C ILE A 171 -13.19 1.99 -12.96
N ASP A 172 -13.07 3.10 -13.66
CA ASP A 172 -12.27 4.26 -13.23
C ASP A 172 -13.14 5.53 -13.21
N SER A 173 -13.75 5.89 -12.09
CA SER A 173 -13.68 5.33 -10.75
C SER A 173 -15.08 4.90 -10.24
N ILE A 174 -15.11 4.14 -9.16
CA ILE A 174 -16.38 3.69 -8.55
C ILE A 174 -17.21 4.88 -8.02
N GLN A 175 -16.55 5.98 -7.67
CA GLN A 175 -17.21 7.19 -7.18
C GLN A 175 -18.07 7.89 -8.25
N THR A 176 -17.75 7.69 -9.52
CA THR A 176 -18.52 8.31 -10.62
C THR A 176 -19.68 7.43 -11.08
N MET A 177 -19.67 6.16 -10.70
CA MET A 177 -20.74 5.23 -11.08
C MET A 177 -22.00 5.49 -10.27
N TYR A 178 -23.14 5.35 -10.93
CA TYR A 178 -24.42 5.42 -10.26
C TYR A 178 -25.35 4.29 -10.72
N ASN A 179 -26.20 3.85 -9.80
CA ASN A 179 -27.32 2.96 -10.05
C ASN A 179 -28.58 3.83 -10.17
N PRO A 180 -29.24 3.87 -11.33
CA PRO A 180 -30.41 4.72 -11.50
C PRO A 180 -31.61 4.35 -10.60
N GLU A 181 -31.60 3.16 -10.01
CA GLU A 181 -32.62 2.74 -9.05
C GLU A 181 -32.55 3.47 -7.71
N LEU A 182 -31.41 4.11 -7.41
CA LEU A 182 -31.20 4.84 -6.16
C LEU A 182 -31.34 6.36 -6.39
N GLN A 183 -32.09 7.02 -5.52
CA GLN A 183 -32.30 8.47 -5.61
C GLN A 183 -31.22 9.30 -4.89
N THR A 184 -30.02 8.75 -4.78
CA THR A 184 -28.88 9.43 -4.14
C THR A 184 -27.88 9.84 -5.21
N ALA A 185 -27.10 10.90 -4.92
CA ALA A 185 -26.09 11.39 -5.87
C ALA A 185 -24.96 10.37 -6.07
N ALA A 186 -24.36 10.38 -7.27
CA ALA A 186 -23.14 9.62 -7.55
C ALA A 186 -22.06 9.98 -6.50
N GLY A 187 -21.28 9.00 -6.10
CA GLY A 187 -20.22 9.18 -5.08
C GLY A 187 -20.73 9.12 -3.64
N SER A 188 -22.05 9.13 -3.40
CA SER A 188 -22.58 8.90 -2.05
C SER A 188 -22.26 7.47 -1.58
N VAL A 189 -22.17 7.27 -0.27
CA VAL A 189 -21.86 5.96 0.32
C VAL A 189 -22.86 4.89 -0.14
N GLY A 190 -24.15 5.25 -0.23
CA GLY A 190 -25.21 4.36 -0.71
C GLY A 190 -24.97 3.90 -2.15
N GLN A 191 -24.67 4.85 -3.04
CA GLN A 191 -24.37 4.55 -4.45
C GLN A 191 -23.13 3.67 -4.59
N VAL A 192 -22.03 4.07 -3.97
CA VAL A 192 -20.74 3.34 -4.04
C VAL A 192 -20.91 1.90 -3.55
N ARG A 193 -21.65 1.73 -2.44
CA ARG A 193 -21.95 0.41 -1.87
C ARG A 193 -22.76 -0.46 -2.83
N GLU A 194 -23.87 0.07 -3.37
CA GLU A 194 -24.75 -0.71 -4.24
C GLU A 194 -24.11 -1.03 -5.58
N CYS A 195 -23.39 -0.05 -6.16
CA CYS A 195 -22.64 -0.28 -7.40
C CYS A 195 -21.59 -1.39 -7.19
N THR A 196 -20.88 -1.36 -6.06
CA THR A 196 -19.89 -2.41 -5.72
C THR A 196 -20.57 -3.77 -5.55
N ALA A 197 -21.74 -3.81 -4.90
CA ALA A 197 -22.50 -5.06 -4.74
C ALA A 197 -22.98 -5.63 -6.09
N LYS A 198 -23.46 -4.78 -6.99
CA LYS A 198 -23.85 -5.17 -8.37
C LYS A 198 -22.65 -5.73 -9.13
N LEU A 199 -21.47 -5.05 -9.06
CA LEU A 199 -20.24 -5.49 -9.72
C LEU A 199 -19.74 -6.83 -9.16
N LEU A 200 -19.82 -7.05 -7.84
CA LEU A 200 -19.44 -8.32 -7.22
C LEU A 200 -20.33 -9.46 -7.72
N ARG A 201 -21.66 -9.26 -7.72
CA ARG A 201 -22.61 -10.24 -8.23
C ARG A 201 -22.34 -10.56 -9.71
N PHE A 202 -22.06 -9.51 -10.50
CA PHE A 202 -21.74 -9.65 -11.92
C PHE A 202 -20.46 -10.47 -12.13
N ALA A 203 -19.38 -10.13 -11.41
CA ALA A 203 -18.11 -10.87 -11.50
C ALA A 203 -18.30 -12.37 -11.20
N LYS A 204 -19.00 -12.68 -10.09
CA LYS A 204 -19.23 -14.07 -9.67
C LYS A 204 -20.11 -14.84 -10.67
N ALA A 205 -21.09 -14.17 -11.28
CA ALA A 205 -22.03 -14.81 -12.22
C ALA A 205 -21.40 -15.05 -13.60
N THR A 206 -20.51 -14.16 -14.06
CA THR A 206 -19.95 -14.19 -15.41
C THR A 206 -18.56 -14.78 -15.49
N GLY A 207 -17.82 -14.82 -14.38
CA GLY A 207 -16.40 -15.18 -14.37
C GLY A 207 -15.47 -14.04 -14.81
N ILE A 208 -16.01 -12.88 -15.17
CA ILE A 208 -15.21 -11.70 -15.55
C ILE A 208 -14.50 -11.14 -14.32
N ALA A 209 -13.19 -10.92 -14.40
CA ALA A 209 -12.43 -10.27 -13.33
C ALA A 209 -12.75 -8.76 -13.37
N VAL A 210 -13.11 -8.18 -12.25
CA VAL A 210 -13.45 -6.76 -12.16
C VAL A 210 -12.46 -6.03 -11.28
N ILE A 211 -11.91 -4.90 -11.79
CA ILE A 211 -11.03 -4.02 -11.01
C ILE A 211 -11.73 -2.66 -10.90
N ILE A 212 -11.91 -2.18 -9.67
CA ILE A 212 -12.49 -0.86 -9.42
C ILE A 212 -11.44 0.06 -8.80
N ILE A 213 -11.35 1.29 -9.29
CA ILE A 213 -10.55 2.35 -8.68
C ILE A 213 -11.39 3.06 -7.63
N GLY A 214 -10.81 3.24 -6.43
CA GLY A 214 -11.40 4.04 -5.37
C GLY A 214 -10.45 5.13 -4.89
N HIS A 215 -10.99 6.30 -4.59
CA HIS A 215 -10.21 7.39 -4.00
C HIS A 215 -10.28 7.32 -2.47
N VAL A 216 -9.18 7.61 -1.81
CA VAL A 216 -9.12 7.72 -0.34
C VAL A 216 -9.48 9.15 0.08
N THR A 217 -9.98 9.29 1.30
CA THR A 217 -10.19 10.61 1.92
C THR A 217 -8.84 11.17 2.41
N LYS A 218 -8.81 12.46 2.75
CA LYS A 218 -7.63 13.16 3.29
C LYS A 218 -7.01 12.48 4.52
N ASP A 219 -7.80 11.71 5.25
CA ASP A 219 -7.35 10.97 6.43
C ASP A 219 -6.75 9.59 6.10
N GLY A 220 -6.53 9.31 4.82
CA GLY A 220 -5.96 8.04 4.36
C GLY A 220 -6.94 6.88 4.31
N ASN A 221 -8.21 7.13 4.63
CA ASN A 221 -9.25 6.11 4.53
C ASN A 221 -9.88 6.14 3.13
N ILE A 222 -10.24 4.99 2.60
CA ILE A 222 -10.96 4.92 1.32
C ILE A 222 -12.31 5.63 1.48
N ALA A 223 -12.59 6.59 0.59
CA ALA A 223 -13.84 7.34 0.59
C ALA A 223 -15.01 6.38 0.27
N GLY A 224 -15.91 6.25 1.22
CA GLY A 224 -16.92 5.19 1.18
C GLY A 224 -16.28 3.89 1.67
N PRO A 225 -16.47 3.59 2.79
CA PRO A 225 -15.69 3.26 3.96
C PRO A 225 -15.08 1.85 3.94
N ARG A 226 -14.49 1.47 5.04
CA ARG A 226 -14.16 0.10 5.46
C ARG A 226 -15.20 -0.95 5.01
N LEU A 227 -16.42 -0.51 4.70
CA LEU A 227 -17.49 -1.33 4.12
C LEU A 227 -17.09 -1.98 2.78
N LEU A 228 -16.43 -1.24 1.87
CA LEU A 228 -15.99 -1.80 0.58
C LEU A 228 -14.91 -2.88 0.77
N GLU A 229 -14.05 -2.70 1.77
CA GLU A 229 -12.99 -3.67 2.08
C GLU A 229 -13.58 -5.05 2.43
N HIS A 230 -14.74 -5.06 3.11
CA HIS A 230 -15.40 -6.32 3.46
C HIS A 230 -16.12 -6.95 2.26
N MET A 231 -16.56 -6.14 1.31
CA MET A 231 -17.34 -6.61 0.15
C MET A 231 -16.46 -7.22 -0.95
N VAL A 232 -15.28 -6.64 -1.21
CA VAL A 232 -14.41 -7.08 -2.32
C VAL A 232 -13.52 -8.27 -1.92
N ASP A 233 -12.99 -8.98 -2.91
CA ASP A 233 -12.09 -10.12 -2.69
C ASP A 233 -10.66 -9.68 -2.38
N VAL A 234 -10.19 -8.61 -3.04
CA VAL A 234 -8.84 -8.07 -2.91
C VAL A 234 -8.91 -6.56 -2.72
N VAL A 235 -8.15 -6.04 -1.77
CA VAL A 235 -7.96 -4.59 -1.57
C VAL A 235 -6.47 -4.28 -1.73
N LEU A 236 -6.16 -3.48 -2.71
CA LEU A 236 -4.82 -2.97 -2.96
C LEU A 236 -4.78 -1.48 -2.63
N GLN A 237 -3.73 -1.05 -1.96
CA GLN A 237 -3.51 0.34 -1.57
C GLN A 237 -2.24 0.86 -2.22
N PHE A 238 -2.37 1.94 -2.98
CA PHE A 238 -1.26 2.65 -3.59
C PHE A 238 -0.82 3.77 -2.66
N GLU A 239 0.43 3.74 -2.23
CA GLU A 239 1.00 4.71 -1.28
C GLU A 239 2.23 5.38 -1.88
N GLY A 240 2.51 6.59 -1.46
CA GLY A 240 3.69 7.36 -1.84
C GLY A 240 3.43 8.85 -1.81
N ASP A 241 4.45 9.62 -1.56
CA ASP A 241 4.39 11.07 -1.59
C ASP A 241 4.70 11.56 -3.00
N ARG A 242 3.99 12.59 -3.45
CA ARG A 242 4.18 13.20 -4.79
C ARG A 242 5.59 13.78 -4.97
N SER A 243 6.25 14.12 -3.87
CA SER A 243 7.62 14.63 -3.87
C SER A 243 8.67 13.57 -4.21
N TYR A 244 8.31 12.28 -4.12
CA TYR A 244 9.26 11.19 -4.32
C TYR A 244 8.99 10.41 -5.60
N SER A 245 10.05 9.89 -6.19
CA SER A 245 10.00 9.23 -7.49
C SER A 245 9.39 7.82 -7.46
N PHE A 246 9.15 7.25 -6.28
CA PHE A 246 8.64 5.88 -6.18
C PHE A 246 7.30 5.80 -5.45
N ARG A 247 6.63 4.68 -5.68
CA ARG A 247 5.30 4.34 -5.14
C ARG A 247 5.32 2.91 -4.64
N VAL A 248 4.59 2.64 -3.58
CA VAL A 248 4.45 1.30 -3.01
C VAL A 248 2.99 0.85 -3.17
N LEU A 249 2.80 -0.33 -3.71
CA LEU A 249 1.50 -0.99 -3.80
C LEU A 249 1.44 -2.10 -2.76
N ARG A 250 0.47 -2.06 -1.86
CA ARG A 250 0.30 -3.07 -0.80
C ARG A 250 -1.04 -3.78 -0.93
N ALA A 251 -1.07 -5.05 -0.56
CA ALA A 251 -2.32 -5.77 -0.37
C ALA A 251 -2.80 -5.60 1.08
N LEU A 252 -3.89 -4.86 1.29
CA LEU A 252 -4.54 -4.76 2.61
C LEU A 252 -5.41 -5.98 2.89
N LYS A 253 -5.96 -6.58 1.82
CA LYS A 253 -6.76 -7.79 1.87
C LYS A 253 -6.55 -8.59 0.58
N ASN A 254 -6.37 -9.89 0.69
CA ASN A 254 -6.27 -10.76 -0.48
C ASN A 254 -6.78 -12.17 -0.13
N ARG A 255 -7.94 -12.54 -0.68
CA ARG A 255 -8.52 -13.87 -0.48
C ARG A 255 -7.80 -14.97 -1.28
N PHE A 256 -6.95 -14.58 -2.21
CA PHE A 256 -6.29 -15.50 -3.14
C PHE A 256 -4.77 -15.57 -2.96
N GLY A 257 -4.23 -14.81 -1.99
CA GLY A 257 -2.79 -14.75 -1.75
C GLY A 257 -2.43 -14.06 -0.44
N SER A 258 -1.14 -13.88 -0.24
CA SER A 258 -0.61 -13.22 0.95
C SER A 258 -0.87 -11.70 0.93
N THR A 259 -1.17 -11.14 2.09
CA THR A 259 -1.21 -9.67 2.28
C THR A 259 0.16 -9.10 2.67
N SER A 260 1.18 -9.95 2.82
CA SER A 260 2.53 -9.52 3.17
C SER A 260 3.39 -9.17 1.95
N GLU A 261 2.81 -9.20 0.74
CA GLU A 261 3.54 -8.82 -0.49
C GLU A 261 3.33 -7.33 -0.79
N SER A 262 4.38 -6.70 -1.29
CA SER A 262 4.36 -5.32 -1.76
C SER A 262 5.03 -5.20 -3.11
N GLY A 263 4.54 -4.28 -3.93
CA GLY A 263 5.11 -3.93 -5.24
C GLY A 263 5.70 -2.54 -5.19
N ILE A 264 6.87 -2.36 -5.78
CA ILE A 264 7.58 -1.07 -5.76
C ILE A 264 7.76 -0.57 -7.19
N PHE A 265 7.34 0.67 -7.40
CA PHE A 265 7.32 1.32 -8.71
C PHE A 265 8.03 2.66 -8.65
N SER A 266 8.72 3.01 -9.72
CA SER A 266 9.23 4.37 -9.96
C SER A 266 8.26 5.12 -10.88
N MET A 267 8.10 6.41 -10.64
CA MET A 267 7.32 7.28 -11.52
C MET A 267 8.26 7.91 -12.55
N GLU A 268 8.05 7.60 -13.81
CA GLU A 268 8.87 8.11 -14.92
C GLU A 268 7.99 8.85 -15.94
N THR A 269 8.61 9.51 -16.90
CA THR A 269 7.89 10.24 -17.95
C THR A 269 6.95 9.34 -18.77
N GLY A 270 7.31 8.06 -18.90
CA GLY A 270 6.50 7.04 -19.60
C GLY A 270 5.50 6.32 -18.70
N GLY A 271 5.29 6.76 -17.44
CA GLY A 271 4.36 6.12 -16.51
C GLY A 271 5.04 5.42 -15.34
N LEU A 272 4.36 4.45 -14.77
CA LEU A 272 4.88 3.66 -13.65
C LEU A 272 5.73 2.49 -14.15
N LYS A 273 6.96 2.40 -13.67
CA LYS A 273 7.85 1.29 -13.98
C LYS A 273 8.17 0.46 -12.74
N GLU A 274 8.29 -0.84 -12.92
CA GLU A 274 8.73 -1.76 -11.87
C GLU A 274 10.16 -1.44 -11.46
N VAL A 275 10.41 -1.40 -10.16
CA VAL A 275 11.79 -1.29 -9.65
C VAL A 275 12.39 -2.70 -9.59
N ALA A 276 13.32 -2.98 -10.48
CA ALA A 276 13.94 -4.31 -10.58
C ALA A 276 14.66 -4.74 -9.31
N ASN A 277 15.33 -3.80 -8.63
CA ASN A 277 16.05 -4.07 -7.40
C ASN A 277 15.64 -3.09 -6.29
N PRO A 278 14.47 -3.29 -5.67
CA PRO A 278 14.02 -2.39 -4.60
C PRO A 278 14.95 -2.35 -3.40
N ALA A 279 15.68 -3.43 -3.14
CA ALA A 279 16.54 -3.52 -1.97
C ALA A 279 17.64 -2.45 -1.98
N GLY A 280 18.19 -2.13 -3.17
CA GLY A 280 19.24 -1.12 -3.31
C GLY A 280 18.78 0.29 -3.70
N LEU A 281 17.48 0.49 -3.90
CA LEU A 281 16.89 1.71 -4.46
C LEU A 281 17.35 3.01 -3.78
N PHE A 282 17.49 2.99 -2.46
CA PHE A 282 17.79 4.18 -1.65
C PHE A 282 19.28 4.34 -1.34
N LEU A 283 20.16 3.54 -1.97
CA LEU A 283 21.60 3.58 -1.71
C LEU A 283 22.40 4.28 -2.81
N GLU A 284 21.71 4.65 -3.90
CA GLU A 284 22.35 5.39 -4.99
C GLU A 284 22.84 6.76 -4.48
N ASN A 285 24.06 7.13 -4.87
CA ASN A 285 24.70 8.39 -4.49
C ASN A 285 25.01 8.55 -2.99
N ARG A 286 25.06 7.45 -2.23
CA ARG A 286 25.47 7.50 -0.82
C ARG A 286 26.89 8.03 -0.70
N ALA A 287 27.09 9.07 0.11
CA ALA A 287 28.41 9.63 0.36
C ALA A 287 29.27 8.65 1.17
N GLU A 288 30.45 8.32 0.64
CA GLU A 288 31.37 7.44 1.33
C GLU A 288 32.09 8.16 2.50
N ASN A 289 32.28 7.44 3.58
CA ASN A 289 33.03 7.92 4.74
C ASN A 289 32.51 9.21 5.38
N SER A 290 31.22 9.49 5.25
CA SER A 290 30.58 10.65 5.90
C SER A 290 30.10 10.28 7.31
N PRO A 291 30.51 11.05 8.36
CA PRO A 291 29.94 10.84 9.69
C PRO A 291 28.43 11.09 9.69
N GLY A 292 27.71 10.25 10.45
CA GLY A 292 26.28 10.39 10.59
C GLY A 292 25.46 9.58 9.61
N SER A 293 26.06 8.80 8.71
CA SER A 293 25.36 7.94 7.75
C SER A 293 25.46 6.47 8.11
N VAL A 294 24.31 5.79 8.27
CA VAL A 294 24.25 4.35 8.55
C VAL A 294 23.10 3.72 7.74
N VAL A 295 23.34 2.53 7.20
CA VAL A 295 22.31 1.79 6.46
C VAL A 295 21.61 0.80 7.39
N CYS A 296 20.30 0.75 7.32
CA CYS A 296 19.47 -0.30 7.91
C CYS A 296 18.70 -1.05 6.82
N ALA A 297 18.16 -2.19 7.17
CA ALA A 297 17.24 -2.95 6.32
C ALA A 297 15.85 -2.88 6.96
N CYS A 298 14.92 -2.20 6.29
CA CYS A 298 13.52 -2.08 6.72
C CYS A 298 12.66 -3.07 5.92
N MET A 299 11.63 -3.66 6.56
CA MET A 299 10.73 -4.56 5.86
C MET A 299 9.60 -3.81 5.20
N GLU A 300 9.45 -4.03 3.93
CA GLU A 300 8.30 -3.58 3.15
C GLU A 300 7.49 -4.82 2.75
N GLY A 301 6.49 -5.13 3.56
CA GLY A 301 5.85 -6.45 3.47
C GLY A 301 6.85 -7.56 3.79
N ASN A 302 7.08 -8.45 2.85
CA ASN A 302 8.06 -9.54 2.98
C ASN A 302 9.45 -9.20 2.42
N ARG A 303 9.69 -7.97 1.97
CA ARG A 303 10.94 -7.60 1.28
C ARG A 303 11.77 -6.64 2.11
N PRO A 304 13.05 -6.96 2.39
CA PRO A 304 13.94 -5.99 2.98
C PRO A 304 14.33 -4.91 1.94
N ILE A 305 14.25 -3.67 2.36
CA ILE A 305 14.71 -2.50 1.61
C ILE A 305 15.84 -1.86 2.42
N MET A 306 16.99 -1.63 1.76
CA MET A 306 18.11 -0.97 2.42
C MET A 306 17.87 0.54 2.39
N VAL A 307 17.85 1.14 3.55
CA VAL A 307 17.55 2.57 3.72
C VAL A 307 18.70 3.24 4.45
N GLU A 308 19.16 4.36 3.92
CA GLU A 308 20.16 5.19 4.58
C GLU A 308 19.48 6.09 5.62
N VAL A 309 19.95 6.00 6.85
CA VAL A 309 19.57 6.90 7.95
C VAL A 309 20.72 7.88 8.17
N GLN A 310 20.45 9.15 8.02
CA GLN A 310 21.42 10.23 8.23
C GLN A 310 21.10 10.99 9.50
N ALA A 311 22.12 11.30 10.29
CA ALA A 311 22.01 12.14 11.48
C ALA A 311 23.02 13.28 11.42
N LEU A 312 22.59 14.45 11.83
CA LEU A 312 23.46 15.61 12.05
C LEU A 312 23.31 16.06 13.49
N VAL A 313 24.44 16.09 14.21
CA VAL A 313 24.49 16.56 15.60
C VAL A 313 25.45 17.75 15.64
N ALA A 314 24.96 18.90 16.08
CA ALA A 314 25.73 20.16 16.11
C ALA A 314 25.50 20.88 17.44
N LYS A 315 26.50 21.63 17.93
CA LYS A 315 26.34 22.41 19.16
C LYS A 315 25.18 23.38 19.02
N THR A 316 24.33 23.43 20.02
CA THR A 316 23.21 24.37 20.09
C THR A 316 23.77 25.79 20.29
N PRO A 317 23.50 26.73 19.40
CA PRO A 317 24.03 28.11 19.57
C PRO A 317 23.31 28.89 20.66
N TYR A 318 22.04 28.60 20.94
CA TYR A 318 21.20 29.38 21.86
C TYR A 318 20.26 28.50 22.70
N GLY A 319 20.72 28.12 23.87
CA GLY A 319 19.90 27.62 24.98
C GLY A 319 19.10 26.33 24.81
N MET A 320 18.14 26.24 23.89
CA MET A 320 17.26 25.08 23.77
C MET A 320 17.61 24.21 22.54
N PRO A 321 18.02 22.95 22.75
CA PRO A 321 18.35 22.06 21.64
C PRO A 321 17.17 21.77 20.72
N ARG A 322 17.40 21.86 19.43
CA ARG A 322 16.40 21.53 18.40
C ARG A 322 16.45 20.05 18.06
N ARG A 323 15.28 19.48 17.89
CA ARG A 323 15.12 18.07 17.47
C ARG A 323 14.28 18.07 16.20
N THR A 324 14.75 17.39 15.16
CA THR A 324 14.01 17.27 13.91
C THR A 324 14.13 15.83 13.40
N ALA A 325 13.02 15.27 12.96
CA ALA A 325 12.99 13.93 12.40
C ALA A 325 12.19 13.96 11.09
N VAL A 326 12.79 13.45 10.02
CA VAL A 326 12.16 13.31 8.70
C VAL A 326 12.22 11.83 8.33
N GLY A 327 11.06 11.24 8.07
CA GLY A 327 10.96 9.81 7.76
C GLY A 327 11.08 8.88 8.98
N PHE A 328 11.24 9.44 10.18
CA PHE A 328 11.35 8.69 11.43
C PHE A 328 10.43 9.32 12.49
N ASP A 329 9.94 8.52 13.42
CA ASP A 329 9.06 9.03 14.47
C ASP A 329 9.82 9.97 15.42
N TYR A 330 9.31 11.17 15.64
CA TYR A 330 9.92 12.22 16.46
C TYR A 330 10.10 11.77 17.92
N ASN A 331 9.09 11.12 18.50
CA ASN A 331 9.17 10.65 19.89
C ASN A 331 10.19 9.53 20.03
N ARG A 332 10.31 8.68 19.00
CA ARG A 332 11.30 7.61 18.97
C ARG A 332 12.72 8.17 18.94
N VAL A 333 12.97 9.23 18.17
CA VAL A 333 14.27 9.92 18.14
C VAL A 333 14.62 10.47 19.54
N ASN A 334 13.67 11.13 20.21
CA ASN A 334 13.88 11.67 21.56
C ASN A 334 14.19 10.55 22.56
N MET A 335 13.52 9.41 22.47
CA MET A 335 13.85 8.24 23.30
C MET A 335 15.26 7.74 23.06
N LEU A 336 15.67 7.63 21.79
CA LEU A 336 17.04 7.19 21.43
C LEU A 336 18.09 8.15 22.01
N LEU A 337 17.88 9.46 21.89
CA LEU A 337 18.78 10.47 22.46
C LEU A 337 18.90 10.31 23.98
N ALA A 338 17.78 10.14 24.69
CA ALA A 338 17.78 9.93 26.14
C ALA A 338 18.53 8.63 26.54
N ILE A 339 18.37 7.55 25.75
CA ILE A 339 19.07 6.29 25.97
C ILE A 339 20.58 6.49 25.79
N LEU A 340 20.99 7.15 24.69
CA LEU A 340 22.40 7.40 24.39
C LEU A 340 23.05 8.27 25.48
N GLU A 341 22.33 9.28 25.92
CA GLU A 341 22.75 10.15 27.02
C GLU A 341 22.97 9.36 28.31
N ARG A 342 21.96 8.60 28.72
CA ARG A 342 21.97 7.87 29.99
C ARG A 342 22.91 6.67 29.99
N ARG A 343 23.02 5.96 28.86
CA ARG A 343 23.78 4.69 28.78
C ARG A 343 25.21 4.84 28.27
N LEU A 344 25.47 5.84 27.44
CA LEU A 344 26.80 6.08 26.87
C LEU A 344 27.49 7.34 27.40
N GLY A 345 26.81 8.12 28.26
CA GLY A 345 27.36 9.35 28.83
C GLY A 345 27.56 10.47 27.80
N MET A 346 26.74 10.48 26.76
CA MET A 346 26.82 11.47 25.68
C MET A 346 25.93 12.68 26.06
N ASP A 347 26.47 13.87 25.97
CA ASP A 347 25.72 15.09 26.32
C ASP A 347 24.94 15.61 25.09
N PHE A 348 23.70 15.19 24.92
CA PHE A 348 22.81 15.74 23.88
C PHE A 348 22.01 16.94 24.37
N GLY A 349 22.06 17.28 25.66
CA GLY A 349 21.38 18.43 26.23
C GLY A 349 21.90 19.78 25.69
N ASN A 350 23.10 19.79 25.11
CA ASN A 350 23.75 20.98 24.55
C ASN A 350 23.94 20.89 23.01
N PHE A 351 23.25 19.93 22.35
CA PHE A 351 23.42 19.71 20.91
C PHE A 351 22.05 19.63 20.22
N ASP A 352 21.93 20.28 19.10
CA ASP A 352 20.84 20.08 18.14
C ASP A 352 21.03 18.71 17.48
N ALA A 353 19.94 18.01 17.23
CA ALA A 353 19.95 16.70 16.58
C ALA A 353 18.90 16.64 15.47
N TYR A 354 19.36 16.30 14.28
CA TYR A 354 18.54 16.15 13.09
C TYR A 354 18.69 14.72 12.59
N LEU A 355 17.58 14.06 12.30
CA LEU A 355 17.58 12.71 11.73
C LEU A 355 16.77 12.73 10.43
N ASN A 356 17.32 12.15 9.38
CA ASN A 356 16.67 12.08 8.06
C ASN A 356 16.79 10.68 7.47
N VAL A 357 15.68 10.17 6.96
CA VAL A 357 15.64 8.93 6.18
C VAL A 357 15.74 9.32 4.70
N VAL A 358 16.82 8.88 4.06
CA VAL A 358 17.09 9.23 2.66
C VAL A 358 16.06 8.58 1.74
N GLY A 359 15.64 9.31 0.71
CA GLY A 359 14.65 8.85 -0.26
C GLY A 359 13.19 9.03 0.18
N GLY A 360 12.97 9.67 1.35
CA GLY A 360 11.63 10.04 1.82
C GLY A 360 10.79 8.89 2.33
N MET A 361 11.39 7.73 2.54
CA MET A 361 10.69 6.59 3.11
C MET A 361 10.32 6.87 4.57
N LYS A 362 9.10 6.51 4.97
CA LYS A 362 8.67 6.61 6.37
C LYS A 362 8.89 5.28 7.07
N ILE A 363 9.79 5.25 8.04
CA ILE A 363 10.10 4.06 8.83
C ILE A 363 9.14 4.00 10.03
N THR A 364 8.34 2.95 10.09
CA THR A 364 7.37 2.73 11.18
C THR A 364 7.76 1.57 12.09
N GLU A 365 8.77 0.78 11.71
CA GLU A 365 9.20 -0.40 12.46
C GLU A 365 10.44 -0.10 13.33
N PRO A 366 10.60 -0.77 14.48
CA PRO A 366 11.73 -0.51 15.38
C PRO A 366 13.07 -1.07 14.89
N SER A 367 13.14 -1.77 13.77
CA SER A 367 14.35 -2.38 13.25
C SER A 367 15.47 -1.36 12.94
N ALA A 368 15.10 -0.11 12.65
CA ALA A 368 16.03 0.96 12.31
C ALA A 368 16.57 1.73 13.53
N ASP A 369 16.12 1.43 14.74
CA ASP A 369 16.58 2.12 15.95
C ASP A 369 18.10 2.05 16.10
N LEU A 370 18.66 0.85 15.88
CA LEU A 370 20.11 0.65 16.01
C LEU A 370 20.88 1.47 14.98
N ALA A 371 20.37 1.58 13.76
CA ALA A 371 20.98 2.41 12.71
C ALA A 371 20.87 3.90 13.07
N ALA A 372 19.69 4.34 13.52
CA ALA A 372 19.48 5.73 13.97
C ALA A 372 20.41 6.09 15.15
N ALA A 373 20.49 5.22 16.15
CA ALA A 373 21.41 5.42 17.29
C ALA A 373 22.86 5.47 16.82
N ALA A 374 23.27 4.57 15.93
CA ALA A 374 24.63 4.54 15.37
C ALA A 374 24.92 5.80 14.54
N ALA A 375 23.95 6.30 13.76
CA ALA A 375 24.09 7.54 12.99
C ALA A 375 24.28 8.76 13.92
N LEU A 376 23.47 8.85 14.98
CA LEU A 376 23.59 9.90 16.00
C LEU A 376 24.96 9.87 16.67
N VAL A 377 25.42 8.70 17.10
CA VAL A 377 26.76 8.51 17.73
C VAL A 377 27.86 8.85 16.74
N SER A 378 27.75 8.41 15.50
CA SER A 378 28.72 8.69 14.42
C SER A 378 28.87 10.19 14.19
N SER A 379 27.76 10.90 14.08
CA SER A 379 27.72 12.35 13.89
C SER A 379 28.32 13.08 15.13
N TYR A 380 27.84 12.73 16.32
CA TYR A 380 28.32 13.33 17.58
C TYR A 380 29.84 13.19 17.75
N ARG A 381 30.40 12.04 17.39
CA ARG A 381 31.84 11.74 17.50
C ARG A 381 32.65 12.19 16.28
N ASN A 382 31.98 12.66 15.26
CA ASN A 382 32.57 13.01 13.96
C ASN A 382 33.42 11.85 13.38
N LYS A 383 32.91 10.61 13.49
CA LYS A 383 33.59 9.41 13.00
C LYS A 383 32.66 8.60 12.10
N PRO A 384 33.01 8.39 10.84
CA PRO A 384 32.14 7.66 9.93
C PRO A 384 32.00 6.18 10.31
N VAL A 385 30.82 5.63 10.02
CA VAL A 385 30.62 4.18 10.05
C VAL A 385 31.20 3.61 8.75
N PRO A 386 32.04 2.58 8.82
CA PRO A 386 32.68 2.05 7.61
C PRO A 386 31.69 1.62 6.55
N HIS A 387 32.06 1.77 5.28
CA HIS A 387 31.27 1.31 4.15
C HIS A 387 31.02 -0.21 4.28
N GLY A 388 29.88 -0.67 3.80
CA GLY A 388 29.49 -2.08 3.87
C GLY A 388 28.98 -2.55 5.24
N VAL A 389 28.73 -1.62 6.18
CA VAL A 389 28.11 -1.94 7.47
C VAL A 389 26.59 -1.74 7.38
N LEU A 390 25.85 -2.76 7.80
CA LEU A 390 24.39 -2.71 7.99
C LEU A 390 24.09 -2.84 9.49
N ALA A 391 23.20 -1.99 10.03
CA ALA A 391 22.77 -2.06 11.42
C ALA A 391 21.26 -2.33 11.50
N VAL A 392 20.87 -3.38 12.22
CA VAL A 392 19.45 -3.78 12.37
C VAL A 392 19.19 -4.23 13.81
N GLY A 393 18.20 -3.62 14.45
CA GLY A 393 17.77 -4.01 15.81
C GLY A 393 16.95 -2.95 16.47
N GLU A 394 16.06 -3.37 17.37
CA GLU A 394 15.30 -2.47 18.24
C GLU A 394 16.16 -2.08 19.44
N VAL A 395 16.12 -0.82 19.85
CA VAL A 395 16.82 -0.34 21.04
C VAL A 395 15.82 -0.15 22.18
N GLY A 396 15.95 -0.94 23.23
CA GLY A 396 15.12 -0.84 24.43
C GLY A 396 15.57 0.26 25.38
N LEU A 397 14.68 0.72 26.25
CA LEU A 397 14.93 1.82 27.20
C LEU A 397 16.09 1.55 28.19
N THR A 398 16.38 0.27 28.46
CA THR A 398 17.51 -0.07 29.32
C THR A 398 18.83 -0.16 28.55
N GLY A 399 18.82 0.13 27.23
CA GLY A 399 19.98 0.10 26.34
C GLY A 399 20.27 -1.27 25.76
N GLU A 400 19.39 -2.24 25.94
CA GLU A 400 19.50 -3.54 25.30
C GLU A 400 19.11 -3.46 23.83
N ILE A 401 19.71 -4.30 23.01
CA ILE A 401 19.38 -4.41 21.60
C ILE A 401 18.59 -5.70 21.41
N ARG A 402 17.37 -5.57 20.90
CA ARG A 402 16.41 -6.65 20.70
C ARG A 402 16.34 -7.08 19.24
N ARG A 403 16.06 -8.37 19.05
CA ARG A 403 15.86 -8.94 17.73
C ARG A 403 14.55 -8.43 17.11
N VAL A 404 14.57 -8.27 15.81
CA VAL A 404 13.42 -7.89 15.01
C VAL A 404 13.08 -9.01 14.03
N SER A 405 11.85 -9.01 13.54
CA SER A 405 11.39 -10.01 12.58
C SER A 405 12.22 -9.98 11.29
N GLY A 406 12.40 -11.15 10.68
CA GLY A 406 13.07 -11.27 9.38
C GLY A 406 14.57 -10.93 9.38
N THR A 407 15.24 -10.95 10.53
CA THR A 407 16.68 -10.58 10.63
C THR A 407 17.54 -11.35 9.62
N GLU A 408 17.32 -12.65 9.47
CA GLU A 408 18.08 -13.50 8.54
C GLU A 408 17.88 -13.08 7.08
N ARG A 409 16.64 -12.77 6.72
CA ARG A 409 16.31 -12.30 5.36
C ARG A 409 16.95 -10.93 5.09
N ARG A 410 16.88 -10.02 6.05
CA ARG A 410 17.52 -8.69 5.96
C ARG A 410 19.03 -8.81 5.71
N ILE A 411 19.70 -9.70 6.44
CA ILE A 411 21.14 -9.96 6.28
C ILE A 411 21.43 -10.56 4.89
N ARG A 412 20.64 -11.55 4.46
CA ARG A 412 20.82 -12.22 3.16
C ARG A 412 20.73 -11.22 2.01
N ASP A 413 19.67 -10.43 2.00
CA ASP A 413 19.43 -9.48 0.90
C ASP A 413 20.46 -8.34 0.91
N ALA A 414 20.86 -7.86 2.09
CA ALA A 414 21.96 -6.89 2.20
C ALA A 414 23.29 -7.47 1.73
N ALA A 415 23.58 -8.74 2.04
CA ALA A 415 24.80 -9.41 1.57
C ALA A 415 24.85 -9.50 0.03
N ASN A 416 23.69 -9.74 -0.60
CA ASN A 416 23.56 -9.73 -2.07
C ASN A 416 23.84 -8.34 -2.67
N LEU A 417 23.67 -7.26 -1.89
CA LEU A 417 23.99 -5.89 -2.28
C LEU A 417 25.43 -5.47 -1.91
N GLY A 418 26.26 -6.41 -1.43
CA GLY A 418 27.66 -6.15 -1.11
C GLY A 418 27.94 -5.72 0.34
N PHE A 419 26.96 -5.76 1.22
CA PHE A 419 27.22 -5.52 2.64
C PHE A 419 27.99 -6.71 3.24
N THR A 420 29.07 -6.40 3.96
CA THR A 420 29.99 -7.43 4.48
C THR A 420 30.02 -7.48 6.00
N LYS A 421 29.49 -6.46 6.69
CA LYS A 421 29.49 -6.34 8.15
C LYS A 421 28.08 -6.08 8.65
N PHE A 422 27.64 -6.86 9.62
CA PHE A 422 26.28 -6.79 10.14
C PHE A 422 26.29 -6.57 11.64
N VAL A 423 25.74 -5.45 12.09
CA VAL A 423 25.55 -5.13 13.51
C VAL A 423 24.12 -5.51 13.87
N VAL A 424 23.97 -6.60 14.58
CA VAL A 424 22.66 -7.17 14.92
C VAL A 424 22.62 -7.63 16.39
N PRO A 425 21.44 -7.81 16.97
CA PRO A 425 21.33 -8.32 18.35
C PRO A 425 21.96 -9.71 18.50
N LYS A 426 22.54 -9.97 19.67
CA LYS A 426 23.13 -11.26 20.01
C LYS A 426 22.07 -12.38 19.98
N GLY A 427 22.39 -13.51 19.36
CA GLY A 427 21.50 -14.68 19.29
C GLY A 427 21.90 -15.63 18.17
N ARG A 428 21.26 -16.81 18.15
CA ARG A 428 21.45 -17.76 17.05
C ARG A 428 20.73 -17.24 15.81
N LEU A 429 21.43 -17.23 14.70
CA LEU A 429 20.89 -16.93 13.38
C LEU A 429 20.86 -18.25 12.58
N ASN A 430 19.69 -18.66 12.12
CA ASN A 430 19.56 -19.83 11.27
C ASN A 430 19.80 -19.41 9.79
N MET A 431 21.07 -19.35 9.43
CA MET A 431 21.49 -19.06 8.06
C MET A 431 21.72 -20.40 7.34
N GLU A 432 20.71 -20.91 6.65
CA GLU A 432 20.74 -22.21 5.96
C GLU A 432 21.63 -22.27 4.71
N GLN A 433 22.20 -21.17 4.28
CA GLN A 433 23.12 -21.14 3.14
C GLN A 433 24.42 -20.44 3.53
N LYS A 434 25.55 -21.03 3.14
CA LYS A 434 26.90 -20.44 3.22
C LYS A 434 26.89 -19.16 2.38
N THR A 435 26.65 -18.05 3.02
CA THR A 435 27.03 -16.77 2.46
C THR A 435 28.56 -16.74 2.54
N SER A 436 29.23 -16.78 1.39
CA SER A 436 30.71 -16.72 1.25
C SER A 436 31.36 -15.45 1.80
N UNK A 437 30.83 -14.74 2.46
CA UNK A 437 31.34 -13.65 3.04
C UNK A 437 31.38 -13.87 4.48
N UNK A 438 32.06 -13.74 4.80
CA UNK A 438 32.20 -13.81 6.01
C UNK A 438 31.51 -12.85 6.67
N UNK A 439 30.67 -12.86 6.71
CA UNK A 439 30.15 -12.15 7.27
C UNK A 439 30.64 -12.03 8.42
N ARG A 440 31.31 -11.21 8.72
CA ARG A 440 31.83 -10.88 10.04
C ARG A 440 30.69 -10.27 10.87
N LEU A 441 30.04 -11.11 11.61
CA LEU A 441 29.04 -10.73 12.61
C LEU A 441 29.75 -10.04 13.78
N ALA A 442 29.72 -8.71 13.80
CA ALA A 442 30.13 -7.97 14.99
C ALA A 442 28.97 -8.03 16.00
N LEU A 443 28.97 -9.11 16.79
CA LEU A 443 28.06 -9.21 17.94
C LEU A 443 28.49 -8.16 18.97
N PHE A 444 27.63 -7.18 19.23
CA PHE A 444 27.89 -6.14 20.21
C PHE A 444 28.03 -6.80 21.58
N ARG A 445 29.30 -6.98 22.04
CA ARG A 445 29.60 -7.45 23.37
C ARG A 445 29.65 -6.23 24.29
N ARG A 446 28.84 -6.24 25.33
CA ARG A 446 28.90 -5.26 26.42
C ARG A 446 30.32 -5.34 27.07
N ARG A 447 31.29 -4.60 26.56
CA ARG A 447 32.48 -4.32 27.34
C ARG A 447 32.08 -3.34 28.42
N ARG A 448 32.14 -3.75 29.68
CA ARG A 448 32.09 -2.82 30.79
C ARG A 448 33.23 -1.82 30.54
N LEU A 449 32.86 -0.58 30.30
CA LEU A 449 33.81 0.51 30.32
C LEU A 449 34.39 0.53 31.76
N LYS A 450 35.63 0.14 31.93
CA LYS A 450 36.33 0.37 33.17
C LYS A 450 36.36 1.89 33.39
N LYS A 451 35.82 2.33 34.51
CA LYS A 451 35.99 3.71 34.96
C LYS A 451 37.51 3.94 35.13
N ARG A 452 38.04 4.88 34.39
CA ARG A 452 39.28 5.58 34.79
C ARG A 452 38.87 7.00 35.15
#